data_ee54a2dfc79a55c1bcde608865cc343d
#
_entry.id   ee54a2dfc79a55c1bcde608865cc343d
#
_cell.length_a   1.000
_cell.length_b   1.000
_cell.length_c   1.000
_cell.angle_alpha   90.00
_cell.angle_beta   90.00
_cell.angle_gamma   90.00
#
_symmetry.space_group_name_H-M   'P 1'
#
loop_
_entity.id
_entity.type
_entity.pdbx_description
1 polymer ?
#
loop_
_entity_poly.entity_id
_entity_poly.type
_entity_poly.pdbx_seq_one_letter_code
_entity_poly.pdbx_strand_id
1 'polypeptide(L)'
;MKRLVVCLVALLTITTMMSSCCGRKTIELKPYPATERGEVVDNYFGTEVADPYRWLEDDNAPETAEWVKAQNEVTFDYLAQIPYRDQIRERLTQLWNYPKEGTPSRHGDWYYYFYNDGLKNQSVLYRKPSLDAEGEVFLDPNSLSDEGTVALSAVAFSKDGKYMAYSVASAGSDWVEIRVMDTESGEQLSDKIEWVKFSGASWAPDGKGFYYSAYDKPEKGVYSSQNQFQKVYYHKLGDAQSADELIYWDAQHPLRYFSGEESGDGKWQFVHASEGTSGSEVLYRKKGERKFRTLLEGFAYDYAIVTVEGDYAYVLTNDAAPNFRLAKINLVRPAGLEDVIAENPEVLLETVSAVGGVLVATYMEDAMNKVRQYEMSGELIREIELPAIGTVSGFGGEKEDTTVFYSVNGF
;
A
#
# COMPACT_ATOMS: atom_id res chain seq x y z
N MET A 1 -64.42 -37.63 -33.46
CA MET A 1 -63.38 -36.84 -34.13
C MET A 1 -62.90 -35.63 -33.32
N LYS A 2 -63.79 -34.75 -32.79
CA LYS A 2 -63.32 -33.54 -32.06
C LYS A 2 -62.47 -33.84 -30.83
N ARG A 3 -62.71 -34.91 -30.05
CA ARG A 3 -61.91 -35.28 -28.87
C ARG A 3 -60.51 -35.82 -29.23
N LEU A 4 -60.37 -36.50 -30.36
CA LEU A 4 -59.06 -37.05 -30.81
C LEU A 4 -58.16 -35.95 -31.36
N VAL A 5 -58.70 -34.91 -32.00
CA VAL A 5 -57.93 -33.75 -32.43
C VAL A 5 -57.41 -32.88 -31.27
N VAL A 6 -58.19 -32.72 -30.20
CA VAL A 6 -57.80 -32.00 -29.00
C VAL A 6 -56.67 -32.72 -28.28
N CYS A 7 -56.71 -34.07 -28.19
CA CYS A 7 -55.63 -34.85 -27.58
C CYS A 7 -54.34 -34.81 -28.43
N LEU A 8 -54.44 -34.82 -29.77
CA LEU A 8 -53.26 -34.73 -30.64
C LEU A 8 -52.62 -33.34 -30.59
N VAL A 9 -53.41 -32.27 -30.53
CA VAL A 9 -52.91 -30.89 -30.38
C VAL A 9 -52.26 -30.69 -28.97
N ALA A 10 -52.86 -31.24 -27.91
CA ALA A 10 -52.27 -31.22 -26.57
C ALA A 10 -50.95 -32.02 -26.47
N LEU A 11 -50.84 -33.18 -27.15
CA LEU A 11 -49.60 -33.96 -27.20
C LEU A 11 -48.52 -33.23 -28.03
N LEU A 12 -48.86 -32.54 -29.13
CA LEU A 12 -47.92 -31.74 -29.92
C LEU A 12 -47.43 -30.52 -29.18
N THR A 13 -48.26 -29.86 -28.37
CA THR A 13 -47.88 -28.73 -27.55
C THR A 13 -47.00 -29.14 -26.34
N ILE A 14 -47.24 -30.31 -25.76
CA ILE A 14 -46.39 -30.87 -24.70
C ILE A 14 -45.02 -31.28 -25.27
N THR A 15 -44.95 -31.90 -26.45
CA THR A 15 -43.65 -32.22 -27.10
C THR A 15 -42.88 -31.00 -27.53
N THR A 16 -43.54 -29.93 -28.01
CA THR A 16 -42.86 -28.65 -28.29
C THR A 16 -42.41 -27.91 -27.04
N MET A 17 -43.13 -27.99 -25.93
CA MET A 17 -42.66 -27.46 -24.64
C MET A 17 -41.50 -28.26 -24.03
N MET A 18 -41.45 -29.57 -24.26
CA MET A 18 -40.29 -30.38 -23.81
C MET A 18 -39.03 -30.20 -24.68
N SER A 19 -39.19 -29.80 -25.97
CA SER A 19 -38.05 -29.46 -26.83
C SER A 19 -37.48 -28.05 -26.57
N SER A 20 -38.18 -27.21 -25.78
CA SER A 20 -37.74 -25.91 -25.34
C SER A 20 -36.99 -25.94 -24.00
N CYS A 21 -36.66 -27.12 -23.50
CA CYS A 21 -35.59 -27.25 -22.53
C CYS A 21 -34.30 -26.88 -23.27
N CYS A 22 -34.07 -25.58 -23.32
CA CYS A 22 -32.82 -24.93 -23.68
C CYS A 22 -31.68 -25.84 -23.27
N GLY A 23 -31.00 -26.43 -24.23
CA GLY A 23 -29.81 -27.20 -23.97
C GLY A 23 -28.81 -26.27 -23.24
N ARG A 24 -28.86 -26.29 -21.92
CA ARG A 24 -27.78 -25.69 -21.11
C ARG A 24 -26.53 -26.39 -21.61
N LYS A 25 -25.71 -25.70 -22.40
CA LYS A 25 -24.36 -26.15 -22.67
C LYS A 25 -23.75 -26.41 -21.32
N THR A 26 -23.60 -27.67 -20.94
CA THR A 26 -22.85 -28.08 -19.76
C THR A 26 -21.40 -27.69 -20.03
N ILE A 27 -20.85 -26.89 -19.13
CA ILE A 27 -19.42 -26.56 -19.16
C ILE A 27 -18.68 -27.87 -18.89
N GLU A 28 -17.80 -28.25 -19.81
CA GLU A 28 -17.01 -29.45 -19.68
C GLU A 28 -15.70 -29.12 -18.93
N LEU A 29 -15.49 -29.76 -17.79
CA LEU A 29 -14.24 -29.65 -17.05
C LEU A 29 -13.29 -30.74 -17.51
N LYS A 30 -12.15 -30.38 -18.08
CA LYS A 30 -11.06 -31.30 -18.38
C LYS A 30 -10.51 -31.89 -17.08
N PRO A 31 -9.99 -33.13 -17.12
CA PRO A 31 -9.28 -33.70 -15.97
C PRO A 31 -8.11 -32.77 -15.57
N TYR A 32 -7.90 -32.62 -14.27
CA TYR A 32 -6.71 -31.92 -13.79
C TYR A 32 -5.45 -32.70 -14.19
N PRO A 33 -4.36 -32.00 -14.56
CA PRO A 33 -3.07 -32.63 -14.79
C PRO A 33 -2.62 -33.42 -13.56
N ALA A 34 -2.02 -34.59 -13.76
CA ALA A 34 -1.45 -35.35 -12.66
C ALA A 34 -0.30 -34.54 -12.03
N THR A 35 -0.35 -34.35 -10.71
CA THR A 35 0.73 -33.73 -9.96
C THR A 35 1.64 -34.79 -9.40
N GLU A 36 2.93 -34.70 -9.71
CA GLU A 36 3.94 -35.64 -9.18
C GLU A 36 4.00 -35.51 -7.64
N ARG A 37 4.13 -36.66 -6.98
CA ARG A 37 4.21 -36.74 -5.52
C ARG A 37 5.61 -37.15 -5.12
N GLY A 38 6.28 -36.26 -4.36
CA GLY A 38 7.56 -36.55 -3.70
C GLY A 38 7.41 -37.30 -2.39
N GLU A 39 8.52 -37.62 -1.79
CA GLU A 39 8.60 -38.39 -0.52
C GLU A 39 9.07 -37.55 0.67
N VAL A 40 8.95 -36.22 0.58
CA VAL A 40 9.38 -35.30 1.66
C VAL A 40 8.48 -35.47 2.87
N VAL A 41 9.09 -35.58 4.04
CA VAL A 41 8.41 -35.67 5.34
C VAL A 41 9.11 -34.76 6.32
N ASP A 42 8.37 -33.88 6.94
CA ASP A 42 8.83 -33.01 8.01
C ASP A 42 8.48 -33.59 9.37
N ASN A 43 9.32 -33.33 10.38
CA ASN A 43 9.05 -33.70 11.76
C ASN A 43 8.75 -32.46 12.59
N TYR A 44 7.48 -32.30 12.98
CA TYR A 44 7.03 -31.22 13.85
C TYR A 44 6.86 -31.77 15.28
N PHE A 45 7.83 -31.47 16.14
CA PHE A 45 7.81 -31.85 17.56
C PHE A 45 7.55 -33.33 17.82
N GLY A 46 8.09 -34.20 16.96
CA GLY A 46 7.92 -35.68 17.04
C GLY A 46 6.77 -36.25 16.20
N THR A 47 6.03 -35.40 15.50
CA THR A 47 4.99 -35.80 14.56
C THR A 47 5.50 -35.71 13.13
N GLU A 48 5.48 -36.79 12.39
CA GLU A 48 5.83 -36.82 10.97
C GLU A 48 4.66 -36.33 10.12
N VAL A 49 4.93 -35.33 9.27
CA VAL A 49 3.97 -34.73 8.34
C VAL A 49 4.52 -34.85 6.93
N ALA A 50 3.84 -35.61 6.07
CA ALA A 50 4.25 -35.78 4.68
C ALA A 50 3.88 -34.50 3.86
N ASP A 51 4.85 -34.02 3.11
CA ASP A 51 4.67 -32.94 2.13
C ASP A 51 5.08 -33.41 0.73
N PRO A 52 4.18 -34.10 0.03
CA PRO A 52 4.49 -34.68 -1.27
C PRO A 52 4.62 -33.63 -2.39
N TYR A 53 4.30 -32.37 -2.12
CA TYR A 53 4.32 -31.32 -3.11
C TYR A 53 5.34 -30.21 -2.77
N ARG A 54 6.30 -30.47 -1.89
CA ARG A 54 7.38 -29.55 -1.52
C ARG A 54 8.14 -29.01 -2.72
N TRP A 55 8.24 -29.77 -3.80
CA TRP A 55 8.92 -29.35 -5.02
C TRP A 55 8.26 -28.14 -5.70
N LEU A 56 6.96 -27.89 -5.46
CA LEU A 56 6.25 -26.69 -5.94
C LEU A 56 6.67 -25.40 -5.23
N GLU A 57 7.39 -25.48 -4.12
CA GLU A 57 7.94 -24.30 -3.42
C GLU A 57 9.13 -23.66 -4.16
N ASP A 58 9.77 -24.41 -5.07
CA ASP A 58 10.79 -23.84 -5.95
C ASP A 58 10.11 -23.19 -7.16
N ASP A 59 9.83 -21.89 -7.02
CA ASP A 59 9.17 -21.05 -8.02
C ASP A 59 10.03 -20.77 -9.27
N ASN A 60 11.33 -21.05 -9.22
CA ASN A 60 12.27 -20.92 -10.33
C ASN A 60 12.54 -22.27 -11.05
N ALA A 61 12.00 -23.37 -10.54
CA ALA A 61 12.18 -24.67 -11.16
C ALA A 61 11.37 -24.79 -12.47
N PRO A 62 11.98 -25.29 -13.57
CA PRO A 62 11.25 -25.53 -14.82
C PRO A 62 10.02 -26.42 -14.65
N GLU A 63 10.11 -27.41 -13.77
CA GLU A 63 9.03 -28.37 -13.49
C GLU A 63 7.82 -27.67 -12.86
N THR A 64 8.06 -26.71 -11.96
CA THR A 64 7.01 -25.87 -11.38
C THR A 64 6.35 -24.99 -12.44
N ALA A 65 7.13 -24.37 -13.32
CA ALA A 65 6.61 -23.58 -14.42
C ALA A 65 5.77 -24.40 -15.40
N GLU A 66 6.19 -25.64 -15.74
CA GLU A 66 5.42 -26.55 -16.58
C GLU A 66 4.11 -26.98 -15.91
N TRP A 67 4.14 -27.26 -14.62
CA TRP A 67 2.95 -27.61 -13.84
C TRP A 67 1.94 -26.44 -13.83
N VAL A 68 2.40 -25.22 -13.55
CA VAL A 68 1.55 -24.00 -13.59
C VAL A 68 0.93 -23.84 -14.96
N LYS A 69 1.69 -23.99 -16.04
CA LYS A 69 1.19 -23.90 -17.41
C LYS A 69 0.09 -24.92 -17.67
N ALA A 70 0.30 -26.18 -17.28
CA ALA A 70 -0.68 -27.25 -17.47
C ALA A 70 -1.98 -27.00 -16.67
N GLN A 71 -1.89 -26.51 -15.43
CA GLN A 71 -3.06 -26.11 -14.62
C GLN A 71 -3.81 -24.94 -15.26
N ASN A 72 -3.10 -23.94 -15.78
CA ASN A 72 -3.68 -22.79 -16.45
C ASN A 72 -4.43 -23.19 -17.74
N GLU A 73 -3.96 -24.19 -18.50
CA GLU A 73 -4.67 -24.68 -19.68
C GLU A 73 -6.08 -25.21 -19.32
N VAL A 74 -6.21 -25.96 -18.22
CA VAL A 74 -7.53 -26.42 -17.73
C VAL A 74 -8.40 -25.23 -17.31
N THR A 75 -7.85 -24.30 -16.58
CA THR A 75 -8.56 -23.11 -16.09
C THR A 75 -9.08 -22.24 -17.25
N PHE A 76 -8.21 -21.94 -18.21
CA PHE A 76 -8.60 -21.08 -19.33
C PHE A 76 -9.59 -21.76 -20.28
N ASP A 77 -9.45 -23.07 -20.50
CA ASP A 77 -10.44 -23.84 -21.27
C ASP A 77 -11.83 -23.80 -20.60
N TYR A 78 -11.87 -23.96 -19.26
CA TYR A 78 -13.13 -23.86 -18.53
C TYR A 78 -13.72 -22.47 -18.65
N LEU A 79 -12.94 -21.41 -18.41
CA LEU A 79 -13.38 -20.01 -18.47
C LEU A 79 -13.83 -19.63 -19.88
N ALA A 80 -13.21 -20.16 -20.93
CA ALA A 80 -13.59 -19.88 -22.32
C ALA A 80 -14.97 -20.45 -22.70
N GLN A 81 -15.47 -21.46 -21.98
CA GLN A 81 -16.78 -22.05 -22.21
C GLN A 81 -17.94 -21.24 -21.59
N ILE A 82 -17.65 -20.27 -20.72
CA ILE A 82 -18.67 -19.45 -20.06
C ILE A 82 -19.32 -18.51 -21.07
N PRO A 83 -20.61 -18.71 -21.44
CA PRO A 83 -21.22 -18.05 -22.60
C PRO A 83 -21.41 -16.54 -22.42
N TYR A 84 -21.40 -16.02 -21.21
CA TYR A 84 -21.57 -14.60 -20.89
C TYR A 84 -20.27 -13.89 -20.45
N ARG A 85 -19.12 -14.58 -20.52
CA ARG A 85 -17.83 -14.03 -20.13
C ARG A 85 -17.45 -12.77 -20.91
N ASP A 86 -17.64 -12.80 -22.21
CA ASP A 86 -17.34 -11.66 -23.08
C ASP A 86 -18.27 -10.47 -22.83
N GLN A 87 -19.55 -10.74 -22.56
CA GLN A 87 -20.52 -9.69 -22.20
C GLN A 87 -20.15 -9.02 -20.86
N ILE A 88 -19.70 -9.80 -19.87
CA ILE A 88 -19.21 -9.24 -18.60
C ILE A 88 -17.97 -8.40 -18.84
N ARG A 89 -17.00 -8.91 -19.61
CA ARG A 89 -15.77 -8.16 -19.94
C ARG A 89 -16.10 -6.85 -20.65
N GLU A 90 -16.97 -6.89 -21.66
CA GLU A 90 -17.38 -5.70 -22.38
C GLU A 90 -18.08 -4.69 -21.46
N ARG A 91 -18.98 -5.16 -20.59
CA ARG A 91 -19.66 -4.30 -19.63
C ARG A 91 -18.70 -3.68 -18.61
N LEU A 92 -17.77 -4.45 -18.09
CA LEU A 92 -16.74 -3.94 -17.18
C LEU A 92 -15.85 -2.91 -17.89
N THR A 93 -15.46 -3.18 -19.15
CA THR A 93 -14.67 -2.23 -19.95
C THR A 93 -15.41 -0.90 -20.10
N GLN A 94 -16.72 -0.93 -20.44
CA GLN A 94 -17.54 0.28 -20.55
C GLN A 94 -17.64 1.05 -19.23
N LEU A 95 -17.83 0.34 -18.11
CA LEU A 95 -17.95 0.95 -16.80
C LEU A 95 -16.62 1.55 -16.31
N TRP A 96 -15.49 0.92 -16.65
CA TRP A 96 -14.16 1.32 -16.19
C TRP A 96 -13.51 2.40 -17.06
N ASN A 97 -14.01 2.57 -18.29
CA ASN A 97 -13.47 3.50 -19.28
C ASN A 97 -13.98 4.92 -19.03
N TYR A 98 -13.47 5.55 -17.97
CA TYR A 98 -13.65 6.98 -17.67
C TYR A 98 -12.34 7.58 -17.15
N PRO A 99 -12.10 8.86 -17.39
CA PRO A 99 -10.91 9.54 -16.88
C PRO A 99 -10.89 9.54 -15.34
N LYS A 100 -9.73 9.24 -14.76
CA LYS A 100 -9.50 9.23 -13.32
C LYS A 100 -8.32 10.13 -13.02
N GLU A 101 -8.56 11.16 -12.22
CA GLU A 101 -7.53 12.10 -11.77
C GLU A 101 -7.41 12.06 -10.26
N GLY A 102 -6.18 11.83 -9.79
CA GLY A 102 -5.86 11.84 -8.37
C GLY A 102 -5.73 13.25 -7.81
N THR A 103 -5.83 13.37 -6.51
CA THR A 103 -5.61 14.64 -5.80
C THR A 103 -4.18 15.12 -6.03
N PRO A 104 -3.98 16.39 -6.46
CA PRO A 104 -2.63 16.91 -6.66
C PRO A 104 -1.90 17.10 -5.33
N SER A 105 -0.57 16.98 -5.36
CA SER A 105 0.33 17.34 -4.28
C SER A 105 1.40 18.29 -4.78
N ARG A 106 1.80 19.28 -3.97
CA ARG A 106 2.85 20.21 -4.33
C ARG A 106 4.19 19.74 -3.77
N HIS A 107 5.22 19.67 -4.65
CA HIS A 107 6.60 19.37 -4.28
C HIS A 107 7.53 20.33 -5.04
N GLY A 108 8.23 21.20 -4.30
CA GLY A 108 8.99 22.30 -4.89
C GLY A 108 8.09 23.25 -5.68
N ASP A 109 8.43 23.47 -6.93
CA ASP A 109 7.71 24.39 -7.84
C ASP A 109 6.64 23.68 -8.69
N TRP A 110 6.43 22.38 -8.46
CA TRP A 110 5.53 21.57 -9.27
C TRP A 110 4.37 21.00 -8.46
N TYR A 111 3.22 20.82 -9.15
CA TYR A 111 2.07 20.05 -8.69
C TYR A 111 2.09 18.69 -9.41
N TYR A 112 2.08 17.60 -8.66
CA TYR A 112 2.09 16.23 -9.17
C TYR A 112 0.72 15.59 -8.94
N TYR A 113 0.24 14.82 -9.92
CA TYR A 113 -1.01 14.09 -9.81
C TYR A 113 -1.00 12.85 -10.68
N PHE A 114 -1.69 11.82 -10.26
CA PHE A 114 -1.89 10.63 -11.07
C PHE A 114 -3.09 10.80 -11.98
N TYR A 115 -2.95 10.43 -13.24
CA TYR A 115 -4.02 10.47 -14.22
C TYR A 115 -4.07 9.18 -15.03
N ASN A 116 -5.31 8.66 -15.27
CA ASN A 116 -5.58 7.55 -16.15
C ASN A 116 -6.72 7.96 -17.09
N ASP A 117 -6.50 7.88 -18.39
CA ASP A 117 -7.48 8.25 -19.42
C ASP A 117 -8.67 7.28 -19.53
N GLY A 118 -8.62 6.16 -18.80
CA GLY A 118 -9.68 5.18 -18.70
C GLY A 118 -9.18 3.75 -18.55
N LEU A 119 -8.48 3.22 -19.53
CA LEU A 119 -8.13 1.80 -19.62
C LEU A 119 -6.63 1.50 -19.58
N LYS A 120 -5.77 2.46 -19.28
CA LYS A 120 -4.36 2.17 -19.03
C LYS A 120 -4.23 1.23 -17.82
N ASN A 121 -3.28 0.31 -17.87
CA ASN A 121 -3.03 -0.63 -16.77
C ASN A 121 -2.70 0.09 -15.47
N GLN A 122 -1.89 1.16 -15.57
CA GLN A 122 -1.50 1.98 -14.43
C GLN A 122 -1.76 3.45 -14.72
N SER A 123 -2.09 4.21 -13.69
CA SER A 123 -2.15 5.67 -13.78
C SER A 123 -0.76 6.25 -14.01
N VAL A 124 -0.68 7.27 -14.82
CA VAL A 124 0.54 7.98 -15.17
C VAL A 124 0.72 9.14 -14.21
N LEU A 125 1.93 9.37 -13.73
CA LEU A 125 2.27 10.53 -12.91
C LEU A 125 2.55 11.72 -13.83
N TYR A 126 1.71 12.74 -13.70
CA TYR A 126 1.84 14.03 -14.37
C TYR A 126 2.37 15.08 -13.41
N ARG A 127 2.93 16.15 -13.98
CA ARG A 127 3.27 17.37 -13.24
C ARG A 127 2.84 18.61 -14.00
N LYS A 128 2.60 19.70 -13.28
CA LYS A 128 2.27 21.03 -13.84
C LYS A 128 2.81 22.14 -12.95
N PRO A 129 3.23 23.30 -13.53
CA PRO A 129 3.82 24.38 -12.75
C PRO A 129 2.78 25.21 -11.97
N SER A 130 1.51 25.14 -12.34
CA SER A 130 0.39 25.73 -11.63
C SER A 130 -0.87 24.91 -11.80
N LEU A 131 -1.89 25.11 -10.95
CA LEU A 131 -3.14 24.36 -11.01
C LEU A 131 -3.88 24.53 -12.33
N ASP A 132 -3.76 25.72 -12.97
CA ASP A 132 -4.42 26.05 -14.22
C ASP A 132 -3.60 25.69 -15.47
N ALA A 133 -2.35 25.27 -15.29
CA ALA A 133 -1.49 24.88 -16.39
C ALA A 133 -1.84 23.48 -16.93
N GLU A 134 -1.53 23.26 -18.21
CA GLU A 134 -1.58 21.93 -18.81
C GLU A 134 -0.50 21.01 -18.17
N GLY A 135 -0.88 19.77 -17.86
CA GLY A 135 0.05 18.83 -17.26
C GLY A 135 0.91 18.12 -18.30
N GLU A 136 2.16 17.87 -17.96
CA GLU A 136 3.08 17.04 -18.74
C GLU A 136 3.31 15.69 -18.05
N VAL A 137 3.58 14.63 -18.81
CA VAL A 137 3.95 13.33 -18.26
C VAL A 137 5.30 13.45 -17.56
N PHE A 138 5.35 13.05 -16.29
CA PHE A 138 6.58 13.01 -15.51
C PHE A 138 7.12 11.58 -15.40
N LEU A 139 6.27 10.60 -15.04
CA LEU A 139 6.62 9.18 -15.01
C LEU A 139 5.44 8.36 -15.53
N ASP A 140 5.65 7.57 -16.59
CA ASP A 140 4.68 6.61 -17.09
C ASP A 140 5.06 5.19 -16.64
N PRO A 141 4.39 4.61 -15.62
CA PRO A 141 4.67 3.26 -15.17
C PRO A 141 4.42 2.18 -16.22
N ASN A 142 3.55 2.47 -17.22
CA ASN A 142 3.24 1.53 -18.30
C ASN A 142 4.43 1.32 -19.25
N SER A 143 5.42 2.20 -19.21
CA SER A 143 6.66 2.09 -20.00
C SER A 143 7.80 1.36 -19.28
N LEU A 144 7.61 0.96 -18.01
CA LEU A 144 8.66 0.32 -17.20
C LEU A 144 8.96 -1.13 -17.62
N SER A 145 8.04 -1.77 -18.35
CA SER A 145 8.24 -3.09 -18.93
C SER A 145 7.38 -3.28 -20.18
N ASP A 146 7.91 -3.96 -21.19
CA ASP A 146 7.19 -4.26 -22.44
C ASP A 146 5.98 -5.17 -22.21
N GLU A 147 6.05 -6.05 -21.21
CA GLU A 147 4.99 -6.99 -20.85
C GLU A 147 3.96 -6.41 -19.87
N GLY A 148 4.16 -5.19 -19.37
CA GLY A 148 3.28 -4.54 -18.38
C GLY A 148 3.29 -5.23 -17.00
N THR A 149 4.35 -5.99 -16.69
CA THR A 149 4.48 -6.76 -15.43
C THR A 149 5.16 -5.99 -14.31
N VAL A 150 5.70 -4.79 -14.59
CA VAL A 150 6.29 -3.91 -13.57
C VAL A 150 5.29 -2.87 -13.15
N ALA A 151 5.03 -2.79 -11.84
CA ALA A 151 4.10 -1.84 -11.25
C ALA A 151 4.83 -0.79 -10.40
N LEU A 152 4.38 0.47 -10.49
CA LEU A 152 4.74 1.51 -9.54
C LEU A 152 3.97 1.29 -8.24
N SER A 153 4.68 1.07 -7.13
CA SER A 153 4.07 0.79 -5.83
C SER A 153 4.03 1.98 -4.89
N ALA A 154 5.01 2.89 -4.97
CA ALA A 154 5.07 4.08 -4.14
C ALA A 154 5.90 5.20 -4.78
N VAL A 155 5.62 6.43 -4.38
CA VAL A 155 6.46 7.60 -4.66
C VAL A 155 6.65 8.39 -3.37
N ALA A 156 7.85 8.97 -3.19
CA ALA A 156 8.18 9.84 -2.06
C ALA A 156 9.09 10.97 -2.56
N PHE A 157 8.72 12.22 -2.29
CA PHE A 157 9.50 13.38 -2.67
C PHE A 157 10.40 13.85 -1.54
N SER A 158 11.60 14.34 -1.87
CA SER A 158 12.41 15.08 -0.92
C SER A 158 11.70 16.36 -0.48
N LYS A 159 11.96 16.84 0.74
CA LYS A 159 11.28 18.02 1.30
C LYS A 159 11.42 19.27 0.44
N ASP A 160 12.57 19.43 -0.23
CA ASP A 160 12.81 20.55 -1.16
C ASP A 160 12.24 20.31 -2.58
N GLY A 161 11.64 19.15 -2.82
CA GLY A 161 11.05 18.75 -4.08
C GLY A 161 12.04 18.46 -5.22
N LYS A 162 13.35 18.38 -4.94
CA LYS A 162 14.38 18.15 -5.97
C LYS A 162 14.49 16.71 -6.43
N TYR A 163 14.13 15.77 -5.57
CA TYR A 163 14.24 14.35 -5.86
C TYR A 163 12.93 13.64 -5.57
N MET A 164 12.65 12.62 -6.37
CA MET A 164 11.58 11.68 -6.15
C MET A 164 12.17 10.26 -6.06
N ALA A 165 12.04 9.62 -4.91
CA ALA A 165 12.23 8.18 -4.80
C ALA A 165 10.94 7.48 -5.22
N TYR A 166 11.04 6.42 -6.04
CA TYR A 166 9.89 5.62 -6.43
C TYR A 166 10.21 4.13 -6.36
N SER A 167 9.21 3.37 -5.93
CA SER A 167 9.34 1.93 -5.76
C SER A 167 8.63 1.20 -6.88
N VAL A 168 9.27 0.19 -7.43
CA VAL A 168 8.71 -0.67 -8.48
C VAL A 168 8.68 -2.12 -8.02
N ALA A 169 7.57 -2.79 -8.28
CA ALA A 169 7.38 -4.21 -8.04
C ALA A 169 7.28 -4.96 -9.36
N SER A 170 7.90 -6.14 -9.46
CA SER A 170 7.85 -6.97 -10.66
C SER A 170 6.96 -8.19 -10.45
N ALA A 171 6.14 -8.51 -11.45
CA ALA A 171 5.30 -9.71 -11.52
C ALA A 171 4.40 -9.95 -10.29
N GLY A 172 3.90 -8.88 -9.66
CA GLY A 172 3.04 -8.97 -8.47
C GLY A 172 3.76 -9.36 -7.19
N SER A 173 5.09 -9.31 -7.17
CA SER A 173 5.90 -9.57 -5.98
C SER A 173 5.73 -8.47 -4.93
N ASP A 174 5.84 -8.84 -3.64
CA ASP A 174 5.98 -7.89 -2.54
C ASP A 174 7.40 -7.29 -2.45
N TRP A 175 8.36 -7.88 -3.16
CA TRP A 175 9.69 -7.31 -3.29
C TRP A 175 9.64 -6.10 -4.19
N VAL A 176 10.19 -4.99 -3.71
CA VAL A 176 10.29 -3.75 -4.49
C VAL A 176 11.74 -3.31 -4.62
N GLU A 177 12.00 -2.58 -5.68
CA GLU A 177 13.24 -1.88 -5.94
C GLU A 177 12.96 -0.39 -5.85
N ILE A 178 13.73 0.34 -5.03
CA ILE A 178 13.63 1.80 -4.95
C ILE A 178 14.63 2.41 -5.93
N ARG A 179 14.16 3.36 -6.74
CA ARG A 179 14.93 4.17 -7.66
C ARG A 179 14.73 5.64 -7.33
N VAL A 180 15.65 6.49 -7.81
CA VAL A 180 15.57 7.93 -7.59
C VAL A 180 15.58 8.66 -8.91
N MET A 181 14.81 9.73 -8.98
CA MET A 181 14.69 10.61 -10.15
C MET A 181 14.93 12.06 -9.72
N ASP A 182 15.67 12.80 -10.50
CA ASP A 182 15.77 14.26 -10.38
C ASP A 182 14.49 14.89 -10.92
N THR A 183 13.85 15.74 -10.15
CA THR A 183 12.53 16.28 -10.51
C THR A 183 12.59 17.43 -11.51
N GLU A 184 13.73 18.11 -11.66
CA GLU A 184 13.89 19.18 -12.63
C GLU A 184 14.12 18.62 -14.03
N SER A 185 15.10 17.73 -14.16
CA SER A 185 15.46 17.12 -15.44
C SER A 185 14.57 15.96 -15.86
N GLY A 186 13.90 15.28 -14.91
CA GLY A 186 13.19 14.02 -15.13
C GLY A 186 14.12 12.83 -15.35
N GLU A 187 15.42 12.97 -15.11
CA GLU A 187 16.39 11.89 -15.30
C GLU A 187 16.46 10.97 -14.09
N GLN A 188 16.50 9.66 -14.34
CA GLN A 188 16.75 8.66 -13.31
C GLN A 188 18.22 8.73 -12.88
N LEU A 189 18.45 8.81 -11.57
CA LEU A 189 19.79 8.72 -10.98
C LEU A 189 20.29 7.27 -10.95
N SER A 190 21.56 7.09 -10.57
CA SER A 190 22.17 5.76 -10.45
C SER A 190 21.73 4.98 -9.21
N ASP A 191 21.02 5.64 -8.30
CA ASP A 191 20.58 5.09 -7.02
C ASP A 191 19.54 3.98 -7.24
N LYS A 192 19.89 2.79 -6.75
CA LYS A 192 19.08 1.59 -6.89
C LYS A 192 19.18 0.76 -5.62
N ILE A 193 18.03 0.57 -4.94
CA ILE A 193 17.95 -0.17 -3.69
C ILE A 193 17.11 -1.43 -3.92
N GLU A 194 17.69 -2.58 -3.65
CA GLU A 194 17.05 -3.90 -3.82
C GLU A 194 16.71 -4.53 -2.46
N TRP A 195 15.98 -5.61 -2.49
CA TRP A 195 15.59 -6.43 -1.31
C TRP A 195 14.75 -5.67 -0.29
N VAL A 196 14.02 -4.68 -0.77
CA VAL A 196 13.03 -3.93 0.02
C VAL A 196 11.70 -4.68 0.00
N LYS A 197 11.08 -4.79 1.16
CA LYS A 197 9.75 -5.40 1.31
C LYS A 197 9.05 -4.77 2.51
N PHE A 198 7.77 -4.43 2.33
CA PHE A 198 6.94 -3.73 3.33
C PHE A 198 7.56 -2.39 3.80
N SER A 199 8.21 -1.69 2.89
CA SER A 199 8.87 -0.42 3.16
C SER A 199 8.92 0.44 1.90
N GLY A 200 9.10 1.74 2.08
CA GLY A 200 9.36 2.73 1.05
C GLY A 200 10.49 3.67 1.48
N ALA A 201 10.71 4.72 0.72
CA ALA A 201 11.69 5.74 1.05
C ALA A 201 11.08 6.80 1.99
N SER A 202 11.72 7.03 3.15
CA SER A 202 11.42 8.13 4.08
C SER A 202 12.57 9.13 4.04
N TRP A 203 12.37 10.25 3.35
CA TRP A 203 13.41 11.24 3.13
C TRP A 203 13.88 11.92 4.41
N ALA A 204 15.19 12.07 4.55
CA ALA A 204 15.73 12.98 5.54
C ALA A 204 15.39 14.43 5.16
N PRO A 205 15.12 15.33 6.14
CA PRO A 205 14.70 16.70 5.84
C PRO A 205 15.71 17.54 5.06
N ASP A 206 16.98 17.14 5.07
CA ASP A 206 18.05 17.82 4.33
C ASP A 206 18.14 17.38 2.85
N GLY A 207 17.30 16.43 2.42
CA GLY A 207 17.22 15.94 1.05
C GLY A 207 18.45 15.15 0.56
N LYS A 208 19.41 14.82 1.45
CA LYS A 208 20.64 14.13 1.04
C LYS A 208 20.53 12.62 0.97
N GLY A 209 19.43 12.06 1.41
CA GLY A 209 19.19 10.64 1.44
C GLY A 209 17.87 10.30 2.13
N PHE A 210 17.61 9.02 2.28
CA PHE A 210 16.35 8.53 2.85
C PHE A 210 16.57 7.26 3.67
N TYR A 211 15.65 7.02 4.59
CA TYR A 211 15.54 5.78 5.34
C TYR A 211 14.70 4.78 4.57
N TYR A 212 15.05 3.51 4.67
CA TYR A 212 14.29 2.41 4.12
C TYR A 212 14.53 1.14 4.93
N SER A 213 13.65 0.15 4.79
CA SER A 213 13.84 -1.14 5.44
C SER A 213 13.96 -2.25 4.41
N ALA A 214 14.93 -3.13 4.63
CA ALA A 214 15.24 -4.22 3.72
C ALA A 214 15.60 -5.50 4.47
N TYR A 215 15.59 -6.59 3.74
CA TYR A 215 16.08 -7.90 4.19
C TYR A 215 17.39 -8.24 3.49
N ASP A 216 18.10 -9.20 4.04
CA ASP A 216 19.23 -9.80 3.31
C ASP A 216 18.68 -10.55 2.08
N LYS A 217 19.48 -10.56 1.01
CA LYS A 217 19.11 -11.30 -0.20
C LYS A 217 18.83 -12.77 0.13
N PRO A 218 17.65 -13.31 -0.22
CA PRO A 218 17.36 -14.72 0.00
C PRO A 218 18.35 -15.62 -0.74
N GLU A 219 18.87 -16.64 -0.06
CA GLU A 219 19.79 -17.62 -0.69
C GLU A 219 19.06 -18.53 -1.65
N LYS A 220 17.79 -18.87 -1.36
CA LYS A 220 16.92 -19.75 -2.16
C LYS A 220 15.48 -19.30 -2.03
N GLY A 221 14.65 -19.59 -3.04
CA GLY A 221 13.20 -19.36 -2.98
C GLY A 221 12.82 -17.92 -2.69
N VAL A 222 13.07 -17.00 -3.63
CA VAL A 222 12.86 -15.55 -3.45
C VAL A 222 11.43 -15.24 -2.99
N TYR A 223 10.43 -16.03 -3.43
CA TYR A 223 9.02 -15.82 -3.10
C TYR A 223 8.54 -16.70 -1.94
N SER A 224 9.17 -17.84 -1.69
CA SER A 224 8.78 -18.79 -0.66
C SER A 224 9.59 -18.72 0.63
N SER A 225 10.72 -18.01 0.64
CA SER A 225 11.56 -17.84 1.84
C SER A 225 10.87 -17.02 2.91
N GLN A 226 11.00 -17.45 4.17
CA GLN A 226 10.53 -16.66 5.31
C GLN A 226 11.35 -15.38 5.45
N ASN A 227 10.65 -14.23 5.51
CA ASN A 227 11.30 -12.95 5.74
C ASN A 227 11.64 -12.81 7.23
N GLN A 228 12.92 -12.68 7.54
CA GLN A 228 13.42 -12.56 8.90
C GLN A 228 14.49 -11.48 8.98
N PHE A 229 14.61 -10.84 10.16
CA PHE A 229 15.65 -9.87 10.46
C PHE A 229 15.61 -8.64 9.54
N GLN A 230 14.43 -8.05 9.40
CA GLN A 230 14.32 -6.77 8.69
C GLN A 230 15.23 -5.73 9.35
N LYS A 231 15.89 -4.91 8.55
CA LYS A 231 16.88 -3.92 8.97
C LYS A 231 16.49 -2.55 8.42
N VAL A 232 16.67 -1.52 9.23
CA VAL A 232 16.52 -0.12 8.79
C VAL A 232 17.88 0.40 8.36
N TYR A 233 17.94 0.97 7.16
CA TYR A 233 19.12 1.59 6.58
C TYR A 233 18.88 3.06 6.27
N TYR A 234 19.95 3.80 6.16
CA TYR A 234 19.98 5.13 5.56
C TYR A 234 20.81 5.08 4.28
N HIS A 235 20.19 5.41 3.17
CA HIS A 235 20.84 5.55 1.88
C HIS A 235 21.16 7.01 1.62
N LYS A 236 22.43 7.30 1.30
CA LYS A 236 22.87 8.62 0.88
C LYS A 236 22.89 8.67 -0.65
N LEU A 237 22.27 9.70 -1.22
CA LEU A 237 22.22 9.87 -2.67
C LEU A 237 23.59 9.81 -3.32
N GLY A 238 23.68 9.04 -4.41
CA GLY A 238 24.89 8.84 -5.21
C GLY A 238 25.82 7.76 -4.66
N ASP A 239 25.58 7.21 -3.48
CA ASP A 239 26.37 6.11 -2.94
C ASP A 239 25.80 4.76 -3.44
N ALA A 240 26.61 3.71 -3.42
CA ALA A 240 26.13 2.36 -3.68
C ALA A 240 25.39 1.81 -2.46
N GLN A 241 24.31 1.02 -2.64
CA GLN A 241 23.57 0.39 -1.55
C GLN A 241 24.45 -0.36 -0.54
N SER A 242 25.55 -0.95 -0.98
CA SER A 242 26.51 -1.64 -0.10
C SER A 242 27.23 -0.73 0.89
N ALA A 243 27.15 0.58 0.70
CA ALA A 243 27.72 1.60 1.59
C ALA A 243 26.69 2.20 2.55
N ASP A 244 25.44 1.75 2.50
CA ASP A 244 24.37 2.29 3.31
C ASP A 244 24.59 2.05 4.80
N GLU A 245 24.28 3.06 5.59
CA GLU A 245 24.41 3.01 7.03
C GLU A 245 23.30 2.15 7.66
N LEU A 246 23.67 1.10 8.38
CA LEU A 246 22.73 0.33 9.20
C LEU A 246 22.30 1.18 10.41
N ILE A 247 21.03 1.58 10.43
CA ILE A 247 20.45 2.43 11.47
C ILE A 247 19.94 1.61 12.65
N TYR A 248 19.19 0.52 12.34
CA TYR A 248 18.58 -0.31 13.38
C TYR A 248 18.29 -1.73 12.90
N TRP A 249 18.40 -2.69 13.79
CA TRP A 249 17.91 -4.04 13.65
C TRP A 249 17.79 -4.72 15.02
N ASP A 250 16.99 -5.79 15.10
CA ASP A 250 16.84 -6.57 16.33
C ASP A 250 17.08 -8.06 16.05
N ALA A 251 18.18 -8.59 16.59
CA ALA A 251 18.56 -9.99 16.44
C ALA A 251 17.73 -10.95 17.31
N GLN A 252 17.00 -10.44 18.31
CA GLN A 252 16.22 -11.27 19.24
C GLN A 252 14.80 -11.53 18.74
N HIS A 253 14.29 -10.66 17.86
CA HIS A 253 12.93 -10.72 17.34
C HIS A 253 12.94 -10.73 15.81
N PRO A 254 13.24 -11.89 15.19
CA PRO A 254 13.48 -12.00 13.75
C PRO A 254 12.26 -11.64 12.88
N LEU A 255 11.04 -11.72 13.42
CA LEU A 255 9.80 -11.52 12.67
C LEU A 255 9.23 -10.10 12.79
N ARG A 256 9.90 -9.20 13.55
CA ARG A 256 9.45 -7.80 13.64
C ARG A 256 9.70 -7.05 12.36
N TYR A 257 8.76 -6.15 12.05
CA TYR A 257 8.88 -5.16 11.00
C TYR A 257 9.38 -3.85 11.60
N PHE A 258 10.19 -3.14 10.84
CA PHE A 258 10.73 -1.86 11.25
C PHE A 258 10.57 -0.83 10.15
N SER A 259 10.31 0.43 10.51
CA SER A 259 10.47 1.57 9.62
C SER A 259 11.24 2.67 10.33
N GLY A 260 12.03 3.44 9.58
CA GLY A 260 12.83 4.54 10.09
C GLY A 260 12.39 5.87 9.50
N GLU A 261 12.41 6.91 10.33
CA GLU A 261 12.13 8.28 9.89
C GLU A 261 12.91 9.31 10.71
N GLU A 262 12.94 10.53 10.23
CA GLU A 262 13.56 11.67 10.89
C GLU A 262 12.53 12.80 11.06
N SER A 263 12.56 13.48 12.19
CA SER A 263 11.71 14.64 12.43
C SER A 263 11.94 15.73 11.39
N GLY A 264 10.87 16.48 11.02
CA GLY A 264 10.94 17.52 10.00
C GLY A 264 11.97 18.64 10.25
N ASP A 265 12.45 18.79 11.49
CA ASP A 265 13.55 19.71 11.87
C ASP A 265 14.93 19.05 11.90
N GLY A 266 15.02 17.75 11.59
CA GLY A 266 16.26 17.00 11.51
C GLY A 266 16.94 16.69 12.85
N LYS A 267 16.27 16.86 13.98
CA LYS A 267 16.88 16.66 15.30
C LYS A 267 16.71 15.27 15.86
N TRP A 268 15.61 14.60 15.52
CA TRP A 268 15.21 13.34 16.11
C TRP A 268 15.08 12.26 15.04
N GLN A 269 15.48 11.05 15.39
CA GLN A 269 15.30 9.85 14.58
C GLN A 269 14.38 8.91 15.32
N PHE A 270 13.43 8.33 14.59
CA PHE A 270 12.48 7.35 15.10
C PHE A 270 12.62 6.02 14.37
N VAL A 271 12.36 4.94 15.09
CA VAL A 271 12.16 3.61 14.53
C VAL A 271 10.83 3.09 15.07
N HIS A 272 9.94 2.77 14.18
CA HIS A 272 8.69 2.10 14.50
C HIS A 272 8.88 0.60 14.35
N ALA A 273 8.47 -0.16 15.35
CA ALA A 273 8.48 -1.62 15.34
C ALA A 273 7.06 -2.17 15.41
N SER A 274 6.76 -3.23 14.66
CA SER A 274 5.49 -3.96 14.73
C SER A 274 5.70 -5.47 14.65
N GLU A 275 4.81 -6.25 15.29
CA GLU A 275 4.82 -7.72 15.28
C GLU A 275 3.66 -8.31 14.49
N GLY A 276 2.68 -7.51 14.11
CA GLY A 276 1.46 -7.93 13.44
C GLY A 276 0.77 -6.79 12.72
N THR A 277 -0.54 -6.90 12.58
CA THR A 277 -1.38 -5.91 11.88
C THR A 277 -1.85 -4.76 12.77
N SER A 278 -1.64 -4.87 14.08
CA SER A 278 -1.98 -3.85 15.08
C SER A 278 -0.96 -3.86 16.19
N GLY A 279 -0.86 -2.73 16.88
CA GLY A 279 0.13 -2.50 17.91
C GLY A 279 1.52 -2.17 17.37
N SER A 280 2.13 -1.14 17.95
CA SER A 280 3.46 -0.69 17.55
C SER A 280 4.26 -0.18 18.75
N GLU A 281 5.57 -0.36 18.70
CA GLU A 281 6.52 0.26 19.61
C GLU A 281 7.28 1.36 18.88
N VAL A 282 7.55 2.47 19.56
CA VAL A 282 8.34 3.57 19.00
C VAL A 282 9.64 3.73 19.78
N LEU A 283 10.73 3.60 19.04
CA LEU A 283 12.08 3.88 19.52
C LEU A 283 12.53 5.23 18.98
N TYR A 284 13.35 5.95 19.74
CA TYR A 284 13.84 7.26 19.32
C TYR A 284 15.26 7.53 19.80
N ARG A 285 15.93 8.44 19.12
CA ARG A 285 17.18 9.04 19.55
C ARG A 285 17.33 10.46 19.01
N LYS A 286 18.15 11.25 19.65
CA LYS A 286 18.60 12.50 19.04
C LYS A 286 19.59 12.19 17.91
N LYS A 287 19.50 12.89 16.78
CA LYS A 287 20.44 12.70 15.65
C LYS A 287 21.88 12.86 16.12
N GLY A 288 22.73 11.88 15.77
CA GLY A 288 24.11 11.77 16.20
C GLY A 288 24.33 10.95 17.49
N GLU A 289 23.29 10.61 18.24
CA GLU A 289 23.41 9.61 19.32
C GLU A 289 23.53 8.19 18.72
N ARG A 290 24.25 7.31 19.44
CA ARG A 290 24.48 5.93 18.96
C ARG A 290 23.33 4.98 19.25
N LYS A 291 22.60 5.19 20.37
CA LYS A 291 21.63 4.22 20.88
C LYS A 291 20.23 4.78 20.79
N PHE A 292 19.32 3.98 20.25
CA PHE A 292 17.90 4.20 20.39
C PHE A 292 17.44 3.88 21.83
N ARG A 293 16.43 4.60 22.29
CA ARG A 293 15.71 4.40 23.55
C ARG A 293 14.26 4.16 23.20
N THR A 294 13.55 3.38 23.98
CA THR A 294 12.10 3.23 23.82
C THR A 294 11.41 4.53 24.26
N LEU A 295 10.57 5.05 23.39
CA LEU A 295 9.70 6.20 23.66
C LEU A 295 8.32 5.75 24.10
N LEU A 296 7.72 4.82 23.34
CA LEU A 296 6.41 4.23 23.58
C LEU A 296 6.57 2.72 23.47
N GLU A 297 6.27 2.02 24.58
CA GLU A 297 6.66 0.63 24.79
C GLU A 297 5.51 -0.34 24.47
N GLY A 298 5.86 -1.44 23.80
CA GLY A 298 5.01 -2.61 23.62
C GLY A 298 4.07 -2.53 22.43
N PHE A 299 3.32 -3.62 22.23
CA PHE A 299 2.46 -3.83 21.06
C PHE A 299 0.98 -3.94 21.40
N ALA A 300 0.59 -3.44 22.59
CA ALA A 300 -0.81 -3.45 23.01
C ALA A 300 -1.63 -2.34 22.34
N TYR A 301 -0.97 -1.29 21.88
CA TYR A 301 -1.57 -0.10 21.31
C TYR A 301 -0.86 0.31 20.02
N ASP A 302 -1.55 1.10 19.22
CA ASP A 302 -1.00 1.73 18.01
C ASP A 302 -0.42 3.10 18.36
N TYR A 303 0.76 3.41 17.84
CA TYR A 303 1.42 4.69 18.00
C TYR A 303 1.95 5.18 16.65
N ALA A 304 1.44 6.30 16.17
CA ALA A 304 1.92 6.96 14.95
C ALA A 304 2.39 8.37 15.27
N ILE A 305 3.65 8.67 14.95
CA ILE A 305 4.18 10.04 15.06
C ILE A 305 3.57 10.87 13.93
N VAL A 306 2.79 11.88 14.28
CA VAL A 306 2.16 12.80 13.32
C VAL A 306 3.10 13.92 12.92
N THR A 307 3.77 14.51 13.90
CA THR A 307 4.74 15.60 13.71
C THR A 307 5.59 15.79 14.97
N VAL A 308 6.66 16.57 14.83
CA VAL A 308 7.46 17.03 15.97
C VAL A 308 7.49 18.55 15.96
N GLU A 309 7.06 19.18 17.07
CA GLU A 309 7.11 20.63 17.27
C GLU A 309 7.95 20.95 18.49
N GLY A 310 9.10 21.59 18.27
CA GLY A 310 10.07 21.87 19.31
C GLY A 310 10.61 20.57 19.94
N ASP A 311 10.34 20.37 21.22
CA ASP A 311 10.75 19.18 21.97
C ASP A 311 9.63 18.15 22.12
N TYR A 312 8.50 18.30 21.43
CA TYR A 312 7.34 17.44 21.57
C TYR A 312 7.03 16.66 20.29
N ALA A 313 6.91 15.34 20.39
CA ALA A 313 6.28 14.52 19.35
C ALA A 313 4.77 14.46 19.59
N TYR A 314 4.00 14.66 18.52
CA TYR A 314 2.54 14.49 18.49
C TYR A 314 2.24 13.08 18.00
N VAL A 315 1.45 12.35 18.77
CA VAL A 315 1.23 10.91 18.60
C VAL A 315 -0.25 10.63 18.47
N LEU A 316 -0.68 10.07 17.36
CA LEU A 316 -2.00 9.47 17.20
C LEU A 316 -1.96 8.06 17.81
N THR A 317 -2.86 7.78 18.76
CA THR A 317 -2.81 6.52 19.52
C THR A 317 -4.17 6.09 20.05
N ASN A 318 -4.36 4.78 20.21
CA ASN A 318 -5.48 4.18 20.92
C ASN A 318 -5.12 3.77 22.37
N ASP A 319 -3.97 4.17 22.91
CA ASP A 319 -3.59 3.94 24.29
C ASP A 319 -4.56 4.66 25.25
N ALA A 320 -5.25 3.89 26.07
CA ALA A 320 -6.37 4.31 26.94
C ALA A 320 -7.46 5.13 26.20
N ALA A 321 -7.61 4.96 24.88
CA ALA A 321 -8.53 5.69 23.99
C ALA A 321 -8.94 4.79 22.81
N PRO A 322 -9.86 3.82 22.96
CA PRO A 322 -10.25 2.89 21.89
C PRO A 322 -10.62 3.55 20.55
N ASN A 323 -11.19 4.75 20.58
CA ASN A 323 -11.53 5.54 19.39
C ASN A 323 -10.43 6.53 18.98
N PHE A 324 -9.21 6.30 19.45
CA PHE A 324 -8.04 7.13 19.23
C PHE A 324 -8.11 8.55 19.81
N ARG A 325 -6.97 9.08 20.09
CA ARG A 325 -6.71 10.45 20.52
C ARG A 325 -5.41 10.94 19.90
N LEU A 326 -5.24 12.26 19.77
CA LEU A 326 -3.96 12.87 19.53
C LEU A 326 -3.37 13.30 20.87
N ALA A 327 -2.21 12.77 21.20
CA ALA A 327 -1.46 13.17 22.38
C ALA A 327 -0.08 13.69 21.99
N LYS A 328 0.65 14.30 22.92
CA LYS A 328 2.04 14.69 22.74
C LYS A 328 2.92 14.14 23.87
N ILE A 329 4.18 13.93 23.55
CA ILE A 329 5.20 13.47 24.50
C ILE A 329 6.48 14.30 24.37
N ASN A 330 7.09 14.69 25.49
CA ASN A 330 8.34 15.43 25.48
C ASN A 330 9.51 14.50 25.19
N LEU A 331 10.27 14.77 24.13
CA LEU A 331 11.39 13.94 23.68
C LEU A 331 12.67 14.12 24.50
N VAL A 332 12.81 15.25 25.23
CA VAL A 332 13.95 15.51 26.10
C VAL A 332 13.76 14.84 27.47
N ARG A 333 12.52 14.84 27.97
CA ARG A 333 12.13 14.26 29.25
C ARG A 333 10.80 13.53 29.12
N PRO A 334 10.78 12.33 28.54
CA PRO A 334 9.54 11.57 28.39
C PRO A 334 8.94 11.26 29.76
N ALA A 335 7.71 11.70 29.99
CA ALA A 335 7.00 11.53 31.26
C ALA A 335 5.55 11.02 31.10
N GLY A 336 5.19 10.55 29.90
CA GLY A 336 3.85 10.11 29.55
C GLY A 336 3.22 10.97 28.45
N LEU A 337 2.06 10.52 27.99
CA LEU A 337 1.27 11.17 26.94
C LEU A 337 0.35 12.22 27.53
N GLU A 338 0.35 13.42 26.96
CA GLU A 338 -0.54 14.54 27.32
C GLU A 338 -1.51 14.75 26.15
N ASP A 339 -2.82 14.79 26.42
CA ASP A 339 -3.83 15.00 25.39
C ASP A 339 -3.67 16.36 24.68
N VAL A 340 -3.76 16.32 23.35
CA VAL A 340 -3.92 17.49 22.47
C VAL A 340 -5.34 17.51 21.94
N ILE A 341 -5.80 16.40 21.35
CA ILE A 341 -7.19 16.16 20.99
C ILE A 341 -7.61 14.91 21.74
N ALA A 342 -8.46 15.10 22.78
CA ALA A 342 -8.94 13.99 23.59
C ALA A 342 -9.83 13.04 22.79
N GLU A 343 -9.90 11.78 23.21
CA GLU A 343 -10.82 10.80 22.65
C GLU A 343 -12.27 11.31 22.71
N ASN A 344 -13.00 11.06 21.63
CA ASN A 344 -14.45 11.10 21.65
C ASN A 344 -14.98 9.64 21.63
N PRO A 345 -15.64 9.16 22.70
CA PRO A 345 -16.07 7.76 22.77
C PRO A 345 -17.16 7.39 21.75
N GLU A 346 -17.78 8.37 21.09
CA GLU A 346 -18.85 8.15 20.09
C GLU A 346 -18.31 8.17 18.65
N VAL A 347 -17.09 8.64 18.43
CA VAL A 347 -16.56 8.94 17.08
C VAL A 347 -15.11 8.49 16.97
N LEU A 348 -14.79 7.71 15.95
CA LEU A 348 -13.43 7.27 15.69
C LEU A 348 -12.57 8.38 15.08
N LEU A 349 -11.45 8.73 15.70
CA LEU A 349 -10.42 9.59 15.11
C LEU A 349 -9.52 8.74 14.19
N GLU A 350 -9.74 8.81 12.88
CA GLU A 350 -9.04 7.97 11.92
C GLU A 350 -7.63 8.47 11.59
N THR A 351 -7.50 9.75 11.30
CA THR A 351 -6.22 10.36 10.90
C THR A 351 -6.07 11.77 11.43
N VAL A 352 -4.83 12.18 11.63
CA VAL A 352 -4.46 13.57 11.90
C VAL A 352 -3.28 13.93 11.02
N SER A 353 -3.35 15.05 10.32
CA SER A 353 -2.25 15.65 9.55
C SER A 353 -1.86 16.98 10.17
N ALA A 354 -0.55 17.26 10.24
CA ALA A 354 -0.02 18.56 10.62
C ALA A 354 0.43 19.29 9.35
N VAL A 355 -0.31 20.31 8.93
CA VAL A 355 -0.10 21.00 7.67
C VAL A 355 -0.46 22.49 7.81
N GLY A 356 0.28 23.37 7.17
CA GLY A 356 0.00 24.84 7.24
C GLY A 356 0.05 25.40 8.67
N GLY A 357 0.78 24.76 9.57
CA GLY A 357 0.88 25.18 10.98
C GLY A 357 -0.33 24.84 11.85
N VAL A 358 -1.26 24.00 11.37
CA VAL A 358 -2.47 23.55 12.09
C VAL A 358 -2.59 22.02 12.02
N LEU A 359 -3.51 21.46 12.82
CA LEU A 359 -3.88 20.06 12.75
C LEU A 359 -5.19 19.92 11.98
N VAL A 360 -5.23 18.96 11.06
CA VAL A 360 -6.45 18.56 10.35
C VAL A 360 -6.76 17.10 10.74
N ALA A 361 -7.87 16.92 11.44
CA ALA A 361 -8.31 15.63 11.96
C ALA A 361 -9.52 15.10 11.17
N THR A 362 -9.44 13.87 10.70
CA THR A 362 -10.53 13.17 10.03
C THR A 362 -11.13 12.15 10.99
N TYR A 363 -12.44 12.20 11.12
CA TYR A 363 -13.22 11.33 11.97
C TYR A 363 -14.15 10.45 11.14
N MET A 364 -14.43 9.24 11.64
CA MET A 364 -15.50 8.38 11.14
C MET A 364 -16.70 8.49 12.10
N GLU A 365 -17.81 9.02 11.59
CA GLU A 365 -19.08 9.17 12.30
C GLU A 365 -20.20 8.64 11.40
N ASP A 366 -21.00 7.68 11.88
CA ASP A 366 -22.11 7.07 11.12
C ASP A 366 -21.72 6.60 9.69
N ALA A 367 -20.56 5.96 9.56
CA ALA A 367 -19.97 5.52 8.28
C ALA A 367 -19.69 6.65 7.27
N MET A 368 -19.50 7.87 7.74
CA MET A 368 -19.14 9.04 6.95
C MET A 368 -17.95 9.75 7.57
N ASN A 369 -17.12 10.37 6.74
CA ASN A 369 -16.06 11.19 7.30
C ASN A 369 -16.55 12.59 7.68
N LYS A 370 -16.01 13.09 8.79
CA LYS A 370 -16.06 14.47 9.26
C LYS A 370 -14.64 14.99 9.38
N VAL A 371 -14.41 16.23 9.02
CA VAL A 371 -13.07 16.83 9.08
C VAL A 371 -13.09 18.06 9.95
N ARG A 372 -12.17 18.13 10.90
CA ARG A 372 -12.04 19.27 11.81
C ARG A 372 -10.62 19.80 11.78
N GLN A 373 -10.51 21.13 11.86
CA GLN A 373 -9.25 21.85 11.92
C GLN A 373 -9.03 22.37 13.35
N TYR A 374 -7.82 22.16 13.86
CA TYR A 374 -7.42 22.56 15.21
C TYR A 374 -6.12 23.36 15.18
N GLU A 375 -5.96 24.25 16.14
CA GLU A 375 -4.64 24.78 16.49
C GLU A 375 -3.70 23.66 16.96
N MET A 376 -2.39 23.90 16.92
CA MET A 376 -1.42 22.95 17.47
C MET A 376 -1.60 22.70 18.98
N SER A 377 -2.32 23.59 19.67
CA SER A 377 -2.73 23.41 21.08
C SER A 377 -3.85 22.39 21.29
N GLY A 378 -4.57 22.01 20.21
CA GLY A 378 -5.78 21.19 20.27
C GLY A 378 -7.07 22.00 20.37
N GLU A 379 -7.02 23.33 20.30
CA GLU A 379 -8.22 24.16 20.26
C GLU A 379 -8.89 24.05 18.88
N LEU A 380 -10.20 23.76 18.87
CA LEU A 380 -10.97 23.63 17.63
C LEU A 380 -11.10 25.00 16.94
N ILE A 381 -10.64 25.07 15.69
CA ILE A 381 -10.80 26.25 14.84
C ILE A 381 -12.15 26.20 14.12
N ARG A 382 -12.43 25.09 13.44
CA ARG A 382 -13.68 24.88 12.66
C ARG A 382 -13.87 23.43 12.27
N GLU A 383 -15.09 23.09 11.91
CA GLU A 383 -15.39 21.91 11.08
C GLU A 383 -15.30 22.32 9.60
N ILE A 384 -14.71 21.46 8.77
CA ILE A 384 -14.59 21.65 7.31
C ILE A 384 -15.83 21.03 6.69
N GLU A 385 -16.65 21.85 6.03
CA GLU A 385 -17.82 21.39 5.30
C GLU A 385 -17.37 20.61 4.05
N LEU A 386 -17.81 19.37 3.92
CA LEU A 386 -17.50 18.53 2.78
C LEU A 386 -18.56 18.66 1.69
N PRO A 387 -18.17 18.62 0.39
CA PRO A 387 -19.11 18.82 -0.72
C PRO A 387 -20.11 17.67 -0.91
N ALA A 388 -19.84 16.51 -0.34
CA ALA A 388 -20.68 15.31 -0.44
C ALA A 388 -20.48 14.39 0.77
N ILE A 389 -21.44 13.48 0.96
CA ILE A 389 -21.31 12.36 1.91
C ILE A 389 -20.38 11.32 1.29
N GLY A 390 -19.40 10.85 2.03
CA GLY A 390 -18.47 9.84 1.54
C GLY A 390 -17.21 9.70 2.38
N THR A 391 -16.24 9.01 1.81
CA THR A 391 -14.90 8.86 2.38
C THR A 391 -13.99 9.96 1.89
N VAL A 392 -13.21 10.53 2.82
CA VAL A 392 -12.26 11.62 2.54
C VAL A 392 -10.84 11.10 2.55
N SER A 393 -10.01 11.60 1.63
CA SER A 393 -8.57 11.39 1.65
C SER A 393 -7.84 12.67 1.24
N GLY A 394 -6.58 12.82 1.68
CA GLY A 394 -5.78 14.02 1.45
C GLY A 394 -5.47 14.76 2.74
N PHE A 395 -5.47 16.09 2.69
CA PHE A 395 -5.07 17.00 3.78
C PHE A 395 -3.60 16.86 4.22
N GLY A 396 -2.78 16.20 3.39
CA GLY A 396 -1.32 16.19 3.57
C GLY A 396 -0.66 17.45 3.05
N GLY A 397 0.55 17.69 3.48
CA GLY A 397 1.38 18.82 3.06
C GLY A 397 2.43 19.18 4.10
N GLU A 398 3.16 20.25 3.84
CA GLU A 398 4.20 20.77 4.71
C GLU A 398 3.66 21.87 5.65
N LYS A 399 4.43 22.17 6.68
CA LYS A 399 4.08 23.22 7.64
C LYS A 399 3.91 24.61 7.00
N GLU A 400 4.65 24.85 5.94
CA GLU A 400 4.66 26.12 5.21
C GLU A 400 3.58 26.23 4.14
N ASP A 401 2.82 25.15 3.88
CA ASP A 401 1.78 25.14 2.87
C ASP A 401 0.58 26.01 3.27
N THR A 402 0.10 26.77 2.30
CA THR A 402 -1.10 27.63 2.44
C THR A 402 -2.33 27.04 1.74
N THR A 403 -2.13 25.98 0.98
CA THR A 403 -3.17 25.29 0.22
C THR A 403 -3.07 23.80 0.47
N VAL A 404 -4.18 23.19 0.81
CA VAL A 404 -4.31 21.73 1.02
C VAL A 404 -5.31 21.17 0.04
N PHE A 405 -5.04 19.98 -0.44
CA PHE A 405 -5.92 19.27 -1.36
C PHE A 405 -6.52 18.04 -0.67
N TYR A 406 -7.78 17.77 -0.99
CA TYR A 406 -8.46 16.57 -0.55
C TYR A 406 -9.44 16.06 -1.61
N SER A 407 -9.81 14.81 -1.52
CA SER A 407 -10.86 14.22 -2.34
C SER A 407 -11.96 13.65 -1.47
N VAL A 408 -13.18 13.64 -2.00
CA VAL A 408 -14.34 12.98 -1.39
C VAL A 408 -14.85 11.95 -2.37
N ASN A 409 -14.88 10.69 -1.95
CA ASN A 409 -15.45 9.59 -2.71
C ASN A 409 -16.84 9.29 -2.14
N GLY A 410 -17.88 9.64 -2.90
CA GLY A 410 -19.27 9.34 -2.59
C GLY A 410 -19.72 8.03 -3.24
N PHE A 411 -20.98 7.64 -2.93
CA PHE A 411 -21.66 6.50 -3.52
C PHE A 411 -22.21 6.80 -4.90
#